data_1f9dd88f2f143a0cd89a487d43d545b0
#
_entry.id   1f9dd88f2f143a0cd89a487d43d545b0
#
_cell.length_a   1.000
_cell.length_b   1.000
_cell.length_c   1.000
_cell.angle_alpha   90.00
_cell.angle_beta   90.00
_cell.angle_gamma   90.00
#
_symmetry.space_group_name_H-M   'P 1'
#
loop_
_entity.id
_entity.type
_entity.pdbx_description
1 polymer ?
#
loop_
_entity_poly.entity_id
_entity_poly.type
_entity_poly.pdbx_seq_one_letter_code
_entity_poly.pdbx_strand_id
1 'polypeptide(L)'
;MELYKNHIPIGNIYYMLSYAFKDLREQNVVSVKPEEFENIHQLMAEIIIRGVSYQLKKGLLRNYESCQAELAVLRGKIDISDTINSGSLIRRKLVCSYDEYTDDTLMNRILKSVMLLLIRSEIKDKQVVELRRIIRYFSSIAEIDLFNIRWDSLAYNRNHGEYRLLMSVCRIICENMLHSTEDGDVRLISFSEENLNKLYEKFILNYCIKHYPKLKPASSEIKWAISGATGMLPKMQSDIMLTRELAMFVQFLNASLLIFV
;
A
#
# COMPACT_ATOMS: atom_id res chain seq x y z
N MET A 1 31.02 -12.45 -15.39
CA MET A 1 29.83 -12.86 -16.13
C MET A 1 28.65 -12.09 -15.55
N GLU A 2 28.66 -10.77 -15.80
CA GLU A 2 27.68 -9.77 -15.36
C GLU A 2 26.83 -9.35 -16.56
N LEU A 3 25.97 -10.23 -17.02
CA LEU A 3 25.08 -9.93 -18.12
C LEU A 3 23.66 -10.25 -17.67
N TYR A 4 22.81 -9.23 -17.83
CA TYR A 4 21.36 -9.17 -17.59
C TYR A 4 20.91 -8.72 -16.19
N LYS A 5 21.24 -7.47 -15.79
CA LYS A 5 20.30 -6.68 -15.02
C LYS A 5 19.12 -6.40 -15.95
N ASN A 6 18.04 -7.15 -15.76
CA ASN A 6 16.81 -7.04 -16.54
C ASN A 6 16.26 -5.62 -16.42
N HIS A 7 16.50 -4.78 -17.43
CA HIS A 7 15.86 -3.49 -17.56
C HIS A 7 14.42 -3.73 -18.04
N ILE A 8 13.54 -4.07 -17.10
CA ILE A 8 12.10 -4.12 -17.40
C ILE A 8 11.64 -2.67 -17.62
N PRO A 9 11.08 -2.34 -18.79
CA PRO A 9 10.55 -1.00 -19.05
C PRO A 9 9.55 -0.59 -17.98
N ILE A 10 9.61 0.66 -17.51
CA ILE A 10 8.72 1.18 -16.46
C ILE A 10 7.26 1.08 -16.87
N GLY A 11 6.97 1.22 -18.17
CA GLY A 11 5.65 0.99 -18.74
C GLY A 11 5.10 -0.40 -18.45
N ASN A 12 5.94 -1.44 -18.51
CA ASN A 12 5.55 -2.81 -18.20
C ASN A 12 5.26 -2.98 -16.71
N ILE A 13 6.06 -2.37 -15.84
CA ILE A 13 5.82 -2.38 -14.39
C ILE A 13 4.48 -1.69 -14.08
N TYR A 14 4.22 -0.52 -14.67
CA TYR A 14 2.94 0.17 -14.51
C TYR A 14 1.76 -0.68 -15.01
N TYR A 15 1.92 -1.34 -16.15
CA TYR A 15 0.90 -2.24 -16.70
C TYR A 15 0.63 -3.42 -15.77
N MET A 16 1.66 -4.06 -15.24
CA MET A 16 1.53 -5.13 -14.23
C MET A 16 0.83 -4.63 -12.97
N LEU A 17 1.22 -3.47 -12.45
CA LEU A 17 0.59 -2.85 -11.28
C LEU A 17 -0.90 -2.57 -11.51
N SER A 18 -1.27 -2.09 -12.70
CA SER A 18 -2.65 -1.77 -13.05
C SER A 18 -3.57 -2.98 -13.06
N TYR A 19 -3.04 -4.18 -13.31
CA TYR A 19 -3.78 -5.44 -13.20
C TYR A 19 -3.71 -6.07 -11.81
N ALA A 20 -2.53 -6.02 -11.18
CA ALA A 20 -2.34 -6.57 -9.85
C ALA A 20 -3.18 -5.84 -8.80
N PHE A 21 -3.46 -4.55 -9.03
CA PHE A 21 -4.24 -3.69 -8.15
C PHE A 21 -5.41 -3.08 -8.92
N LYS A 22 -6.58 -3.71 -8.76
CA LYS A 22 -7.82 -3.35 -9.47
C LYS A 22 -8.17 -1.87 -9.33
N ASP A 23 -7.95 -1.29 -8.17
CA ASP A 23 -8.24 0.10 -7.85
C ASP A 23 -7.44 1.11 -8.72
N LEU A 24 -6.20 0.77 -9.14
CA LEU A 24 -5.40 1.59 -10.05
C LEU A 24 -6.04 1.78 -11.42
N ARG A 25 -6.87 0.85 -11.81
CA ARG A 25 -7.47 0.80 -13.13
C ARG A 25 -8.87 1.40 -13.21
N GLU A 26 -9.68 1.21 -12.16
CA GLU A 26 -11.08 1.64 -12.13
C GLU A 26 -11.22 3.16 -11.96
N GLN A 27 -10.20 3.80 -11.45
CA GLN A 27 -10.20 5.24 -11.25
C GLN A 27 -9.38 5.91 -12.36
N ASN A 28 -10.06 6.58 -13.29
CA ASN A 28 -9.46 7.46 -14.33
C ASN A 28 -8.64 8.65 -13.75
N VAL A 29 -8.35 8.63 -12.43
CA VAL A 29 -7.66 9.70 -11.71
C VAL A 29 -6.21 9.82 -12.13
N VAL A 30 -5.61 8.75 -12.67
CA VAL A 30 -4.20 8.73 -12.99
C VAL A 30 -3.97 8.29 -14.44
N SER A 31 -4.29 9.16 -15.38
CA SER A 31 -3.77 9.05 -16.75
C SER A 31 -2.28 9.45 -16.73
N VAL A 32 -1.43 8.51 -16.34
CA VAL A 32 0.03 8.66 -16.36
C VAL A 32 0.55 8.01 -17.63
N LYS A 33 1.46 8.69 -18.33
CA LYS A 33 2.19 8.12 -19.45
C LYS A 33 3.50 7.54 -18.91
N PRO A 34 3.60 6.21 -18.77
CA PRO A 34 4.74 5.58 -18.10
C PRO A 34 6.08 5.84 -18.80
N GLU A 35 6.04 6.12 -20.11
CA GLU A 35 7.22 6.39 -20.93
C GLU A 35 7.94 7.70 -20.56
N GLU A 36 7.28 8.58 -19.78
CA GLU A 36 7.86 9.87 -19.35
C GLU A 36 8.77 9.72 -18.10
N PHE A 37 8.86 8.53 -17.51
CA PHE A 37 9.61 8.29 -16.27
C PHE A 37 10.84 7.43 -16.51
N GLU A 38 11.93 7.81 -15.86
CA GLU A 38 13.24 7.14 -15.96
C GLU A 38 13.37 5.99 -14.94
N ASN A 39 12.66 6.09 -13.81
CA ASN A 39 12.68 5.09 -12.74
C ASN A 39 11.31 4.95 -12.07
N ILE A 40 11.17 3.87 -11.29
CA ILE A 40 9.93 3.53 -10.60
C ILE A 40 9.55 4.55 -9.52
N HIS A 41 10.54 5.20 -8.86
CA HIS A 41 10.29 6.21 -7.84
C HIS A 41 9.55 7.42 -8.43
N GLN A 42 9.96 7.86 -9.63
CA GLN A 42 9.31 8.96 -10.36
C GLN A 42 7.86 8.61 -10.72
N LEU A 43 7.61 7.37 -11.16
CA LEU A 43 6.26 6.90 -11.47
C LEU A 43 5.38 6.89 -10.20
N MET A 44 5.88 6.31 -9.09
CA MET A 44 5.14 6.24 -7.82
C MET A 44 4.86 7.64 -7.25
N ALA A 45 5.85 8.53 -7.32
CA ALA A 45 5.68 9.93 -6.90
C ALA A 45 4.58 10.63 -7.70
N GLU A 46 4.54 10.45 -9.03
CA GLU A 46 3.50 11.06 -9.87
C GLU A 46 2.10 10.55 -9.53
N ILE A 47 1.96 9.24 -9.30
CA ILE A 47 0.67 8.66 -8.90
C ILE A 47 0.22 9.24 -7.56
N ILE A 48 1.11 9.31 -6.57
CA ILE A 48 0.80 9.89 -5.25
C ILE A 48 0.47 11.38 -5.38
N ILE A 49 1.26 12.17 -6.11
CA ILE A 49 1.01 13.60 -6.33
C ILE A 49 -0.39 13.83 -6.90
N ARG A 50 -0.75 13.13 -7.98
CA ARG A 50 -2.06 13.29 -8.63
C ARG A 50 -3.20 12.83 -7.73
N GLY A 51 -3.06 11.66 -7.12
CA GLY A 51 -4.10 11.10 -6.28
C GLY A 51 -4.34 11.94 -5.02
N VAL A 52 -3.29 12.39 -4.33
CA VAL A 52 -3.42 13.23 -3.14
C VAL A 52 -3.91 14.64 -3.52
N SER A 53 -3.43 15.22 -4.63
CA SER A 53 -3.93 16.51 -5.11
C SER A 53 -5.43 16.48 -5.42
N TYR A 54 -5.91 15.37 -5.99
CA TYR A 54 -7.33 15.16 -6.22
C TYR A 54 -8.09 15.04 -4.91
N GLN A 55 -7.55 14.29 -3.94
CA GLN A 55 -8.15 14.12 -2.63
C GLN A 55 -8.22 15.43 -1.84
N LEU A 56 -7.19 16.28 -1.92
CA LEU A 56 -7.19 17.60 -1.26
C LEU A 56 -8.33 18.50 -1.74
N LYS A 57 -8.72 18.40 -3.02
CA LYS A 57 -9.87 19.15 -3.56
C LYS A 57 -11.22 18.71 -2.96
N LYS A 58 -11.32 17.43 -2.56
CA LYS A 58 -12.51 16.87 -1.89
C LYS A 58 -12.46 17.02 -0.37
N GLY A 59 -11.31 17.30 0.19
CA GLY A 59 -11.02 17.27 1.61
C GLY A 59 -10.35 15.97 2.04
N LEU A 60 -9.45 16.07 3.02
CA LEU A 60 -8.80 14.89 3.61
C LEU A 60 -9.81 14.03 4.37
N LEU A 61 -9.52 12.73 4.43
CA LEU A 61 -10.29 11.80 5.24
C LEU A 61 -10.27 12.24 6.70
N ARG A 62 -11.44 12.30 7.31
CA ARG A 62 -11.61 12.56 8.73
C ARG A 62 -12.40 11.44 9.38
N ASN A 63 -11.98 11.07 10.57
CA ASN A 63 -12.68 10.12 11.41
C ASN A 63 -12.83 10.64 12.82
N TYR A 64 -13.76 10.05 13.58
CA TYR A 64 -13.82 10.22 15.00
C TYR A 64 -12.78 9.33 15.66
N GLU A 65 -11.81 9.97 16.33
CA GLU A 65 -10.79 9.27 17.13
C GLU A 65 -11.12 9.46 18.62
N SER A 66 -11.13 8.36 19.36
CA SER A 66 -11.38 8.41 20.80
C SER A 66 -10.13 8.94 21.51
N CYS A 67 -10.26 10.09 22.14
CA CYS A 67 -9.21 10.78 22.86
C CYS A 67 -9.48 10.73 24.36
N GLN A 68 -8.39 10.59 25.15
CA GLN A 68 -8.42 10.73 26.59
C GLN A 68 -7.45 11.83 27.00
N ALA A 69 -7.94 12.83 27.74
CA ALA A 69 -7.11 13.95 28.15
C ALA A 69 -7.55 14.54 29.50
N GLU A 70 -6.60 15.14 30.24
CA GLU A 70 -6.88 15.93 31.42
C GLU A 70 -7.36 17.33 31.03
N LEU A 71 -8.62 17.61 31.23
CA LEU A 71 -9.27 18.87 30.85
C LEU A 71 -9.77 19.64 32.06
N ALA A 72 -9.71 20.96 32.02
CA ALA A 72 -10.29 21.84 33.02
C ALA A 72 -11.82 21.99 32.88
N VAL A 73 -12.33 21.63 31.70
CA VAL A 73 -13.77 21.67 31.36
C VAL A 73 -14.19 20.27 30.91
N LEU A 74 -15.38 19.86 31.36
CA LEU A 74 -15.94 18.56 30.98
C LEU A 74 -16.17 18.49 29.46
N ARG A 75 -15.60 17.44 28.85
CA ARG A 75 -15.84 17.08 27.43
C ARG A 75 -16.05 15.58 27.33
N GLY A 76 -17.16 15.18 26.79
CA GLY A 76 -17.49 13.74 26.65
C GLY A 76 -17.80 13.06 28.00
N LYS A 77 -17.21 11.89 28.24
CA LYS A 77 -17.40 11.07 29.44
C LYS A 77 -16.24 11.26 30.42
N ILE A 78 -16.54 11.45 31.70
CA ILE A 78 -15.48 11.48 32.74
C ILE A 78 -15.02 10.05 33.03
N ASP A 79 -13.72 9.83 33.05
CA ASP A 79 -13.12 8.64 33.66
C ASP A 79 -12.78 8.95 35.12
N ILE A 80 -13.66 8.48 36.00
CA ILE A 80 -13.54 8.73 37.44
C ILE A 80 -12.29 8.05 37.99
N SER A 81 -12.04 6.80 37.59
CA SER A 81 -10.91 6.02 38.07
C SER A 81 -9.58 6.70 37.74
N ASP A 82 -9.41 7.08 36.47
CA ASP A 82 -8.18 7.76 36.03
C ASP A 82 -8.06 9.17 36.61
N THR A 83 -9.17 9.87 36.80
CA THR A 83 -9.20 11.18 37.47
C THR A 83 -8.68 11.11 38.90
N ILE A 84 -9.05 10.06 39.66
CA ILE A 84 -8.59 9.88 41.02
C ILE A 84 -7.12 9.42 41.03
N ASN A 85 -6.79 8.39 40.23
CA ASN A 85 -5.46 7.77 40.20
C ASN A 85 -4.36 8.75 39.74
N SER A 86 -4.65 9.63 38.78
CA SER A 86 -3.71 10.64 38.29
C SER A 86 -3.59 11.86 39.19
N GLY A 87 -4.44 11.99 40.21
CA GLY A 87 -4.47 13.19 41.05
C GLY A 87 -4.86 14.46 40.29
N SER A 88 -5.55 14.33 39.17
CA SER A 88 -5.92 15.48 38.30
C SER A 88 -6.89 16.43 38.99
N LEU A 89 -7.67 15.96 39.96
CA LEU A 89 -8.53 16.81 40.81
C LEU A 89 -7.74 17.86 41.59
N ILE A 90 -6.54 17.55 42.06
CA ILE A 90 -5.66 18.52 42.75
C ILE A 90 -5.30 19.66 41.80
N ARG A 91 -5.15 19.36 40.51
CA ARG A 91 -4.87 20.32 39.45
C ARG A 91 -6.13 21.00 38.89
N ARG A 92 -7.29 20.75 39.50
CA ARG A 92 -8.63 21.20 39.03
C ARG A 92 -8.92 20.77 37.59
N LYS A 93 -8.52 19.51 37.25
CA LYS A 93 -8.77 18.88 35.96
C LYS A 93 -9.49 17.56 36.13
N LEU A 94 -10.19 17.15 35.07
CA LEU A 94 -10.87 15.86 34.97
C LEU A 94 -10.27 15.07 33.81
N VAL A 95 -10.09 13.79 33.99
CA VAL A 95 -9.75 12.89 32.86
C VAL A 95 -11.04 12.62 32.10
N CYS A 96 -11.09 13.07 30.86
CA CYS A 96 -12.26 12.94 29.99
C CYS A 96 -11.93 12.07 28.78
N SER A 97 -12.84 11.15 28.45
CA SER A 97 -12.84 10.41 27.19
C SER A 97 -13.87 11.02 26.26
N TYR A 98 -13.43 11.44 25.08
CA TYR A 98 -14.27 12.09 24.08
C TYR A 98 -13.83 11.73 22.69
N ASP A 99 -14.75 11.80 21.72
CA ASP A 99 -14.42 11.62 20.32
C ASP A 99 -14.08 12.95 19.66
N GLU A 100 -12.96 12.98 18.96
CA GLU A 100 -12.50 14.14 18.20
C GLU A 100 -12.55 13.85 16.69
N TYR A 101 -13.21 14.75 15.96
CA TYR A 101 -13.28 14.65 14.50
C TYR A 101 -12.01 15.23 13.89
N THR A 102 -11.06 14.35 13.58
CA THR A 102 -9.71 14.73 13.17
C THR A 102 -9.36 14.20 11.78
N ASP A 103 -8.47 14.91 11.10
CA ASP A 103 -7.80 14.48 9.88
C ASP A 103 -6.51 13.67 10.15
N ASP A 104 -6.06 13.58 11.41
CA ASP A 104 -4.90 12.77 11.81
C ASP A 104 -5.25 11.27 11.87
N THR A 105 -5.76 10.75 10.76
CA THR A 105 -6.15 9.34 10.62
C THR A 105 -4.97 8.47 10.16
N LEU A 106 -5.02 7.16 10.43
CA LEU A 106 -3.97 6.22 10.03
C LEU A 106 -3.66 6.31 8.52
N MET A 107 -4.68 6.43 7.65
CA MET A 107 -4.46 6.55 6.20
C MET A 107 -3.73 7.83 5.83
N ASN A 108 -4.06 8.96 6.45
CA ASN A 108 -3.40 10.23 6.20
C ASN A 108 -1.96 10.24 6.75
N ARG A 109 -1.71 9.58 7.89
CA ARG A 109 -0.36 9.39 8.45
C ARG A 109 0.51 8.56 7.49
N ILE A 110 -0.04 7.47 6.92
CA ILE A 110 0.64 6.67 5.89
C ILE A 110 0.99 7.54 4.68
N LEU A 111 0.03 8.29 4.14
CA LEU A 111 0.27 9.18 3.00
C LEU A 111 1.38 10.20 3.27
N LYS A 112 1.35 10.86 4.44
CA LYS A 112 2.38 11.83 4.83
C LYS A 112 3.75 11.17 4.87
N SER A 113 3.89 10.05 5.58
CA SER A 113 5.18 9.36 5.75
C SER A 113 5.73 8.86 4.43
N VAL A 114 4.88 8.32 3.53
CA VAL A 114 5.29 7.89 2.18
C VAL A 114 5.71 9.09 1.31
N MET A 115 5.01 10.22 1.36
CA MET A 115 5.41 11.43 0.64
C MET A 115 6.76 11.97 1.10
N LEU A 116 7.03 11.96 2.40
CA LEU A 116 8.34 12.36 2.96
C LEU A 116 9.46 11.42 2.50
N LEU A 117 9.18 10.12 2.43
CA LEU A 117 10.12 9.13 1.95
C LEU A 117 10.42 9.31 0.46
N LEU A 118 9.39 9.58 -0.38
CA LEU A 118 9.56 9.86 -1.80
C LEU A 118 10.39 11.11 -2.05
N ILE A 119 10.28 12.15 -1.24
CA ILE A 119 11.10 13.36 -1.35
C ILE A 119 12.60 13.07 -1.17
N ARG A 120 12.94 12.03 -0.41
CA ARG A 120 14.33 11.60 -0.18
C ARG A 120 14.83 10.60 -1.21
N SER A 121 13.96 10.16 -2.12
CA SER A 121 14.30 9.20 -3.18
C SER A 121 14.69 9.89 -4.50
N GLU A 122 15.12 9.10 -5.49
CA GLU A 122 15.53 9.58 -6.82
C GLU A 122 14.32 9.97 -7.68
N ILE A 123 13.71 11.12 -7.39
CA ILE A 123 12.60 11.70 -8.16
C ILE A 123 13.00 13.03 -8.81
N LYS A 124 12.19 13.51 -9.75
CA LYS A 124 12.43 14.78 -10.44
C LYS A 124 12.24 15.97 -9.50
N ASP A 125 13.07 17.01 -9.63
CA ASP A 125 12.96 18.23 -8.81
C ASP A 125 11.55 18.82 -8.79
N LYS A 126 10.86 18.79 -9.94
CA LYS A 126 9.47 19.22 -10.05
C LYS A 126 8.56 18.42 -9.12
N GLN A 127 8.75 17.12 -9.00
CA GLN A 127 7.96 16.26 -8.12
C GLN A 127 8.27 16.54 -6.65
N VAL A 128 9.54 16.81 -6.32
CA VAL A 128 9.95 17.24 -4.96
C VAL A 128 9.21 18.51 -4.56
N VAL A 129 9.18 19.51 -5.45
CA VAL A 129 8.48 20.80 -5.19
C VAL A 129 6.98 20.57 -4.97
N GLU A 130 6.34 19.76 -5.81
CA GLU A 130 4.91 19.47 -5.67
C GLU A 130 4.60 18.67 -4.39
N LEU A 131 5.40 17.65 -4.06
CA LEU A 131 5.23 16.91 -2.79
C LEU A 131 5.40 17.81 -1.57
N ARG A 132 6.41 18.70 -1.55
CA ARG A 132 6.60 19.67 -0.48
C ARG A 132 5.43 20.64 -0.36
N ARG A 133 4.78 20.99 -1.47
CA ARG A 133 3.58 21.82 -1.47
C ARG A 133 2.39 21.07 -0.87
N ILE A 134 2.21 19.80 -1.24
CA ILE A 134 1.13 18.95 -0.74
C ILE A 134 1.27 18.70 0.77
N ILE A 135 2.49 18.39 1.24
CA ILE A 135 2.75 18.09 2.65
C ILE A 135 2.36 19.23 3.59
N ARG A 136 2.36 20.46 3.13
CA ARG A 136 1.90 21.59 3.96
C ARG A 136 0.44 21.45 4.43
N TYR A 137 -0.39 20.75 3.66
CA TYR A 137 -1.77 20.44 4.05
C TYR A 137 -1.87 19.30 5.08
N PHE A 138 -0.75 18.62 5.33
CA PHE A 138 -0.63 17.53 6.31
C PHE A 138 0.10 17.96 7.59
N SER A 139 0.13 19.26 7.89
CA SER A 139 0.87 19.80 9.04
C SER A 139 0.35 19.28 10.39
N SER A 140 -0.98 19.11 10.52
CA SER A 140 -1.64 18.57 11.72
C SER A 140 -1.53 17.04 11.86
N ILE A 141 -1.07 16.34 10.82
CA ILE A 141 -1.05 14.89 10.75
C ILE A 141 0.29 14.37 11.22
N ALA A 142 0.29 13.38 12.09
CA ALA A 142 1.52 12.75 12.61
C ALA A 142 2.22 11.89 11.54
N GLU A 143 3.51 11.66 11.72
CA GLU A 143 4.29 10.68 10.96
C GLU A 143 4.22 9.32 11.65
N ILE A 144 4.35 8.23 10.88
CA ILE A 144 4.38 6.87 11.43
C ILE A 144 5.53 6.06 10.83
N ASP A 145 5.90 5.02 11.55
CA ASP A 145 6.81 4.00 11.06
C ASP A 145 6.13 3.15 9.97
N LEU A 146 6.72 3.17 8.77
CA LEU A 146 6.20 2.48 7.59
C LEU A 146 6.48 0.98 7.59
N PHE A 147 7.38 0.46 8.42
CA PHE A 147 7.67 -0.97 8.52
C PHE A 147 6.60 -1.75 9.27
N ASN A 148 5.89 -1.10 10.19
CA ASN A 148 4.96 -1.75 11.12
C ASN A 148 3.49 -1.48 10.81
N ILE A 149 3.13 -1.21 9.54
CA ILE A 149 1.75 -0.94 9.14
C ILE A 149 0.96 -2.25 9.06
N ARG A 150 -0.13 -2.33 9.80
CA ARG A 150 -1.12 -3.41 9.65
C ARG A 150 -2.13 -3.06 8.57
N TRP A 151 -1.81 -3.39 7.32
CA TRP A 151 -2.63 -3.06 6.14
C TRP A 151 -4.06 -3.62 6.21
N ASP A 152 -4.23 -4.79 6.83
CA ASP A 152 -5.53 -5.46 6.95
C ASP A 152 -6.47 -4.78 7.97
N SER A 153 -5.93 -3.89 8.82
CA SER A 153 -6.72 -3.09 9.76
C SER A 153 -7.37 -1.85 9.13
N LEU A 154 -7.03 -1.53 7.86
CA LEU A 154 -7.57 -0.37 7.17
C LEU A 154 -9.03 -0.61 6.77
N ALA A 155 -9.96 0.10 7.41
CA ALA A 155 -11.38 0.03 7.08
C ALA A 155 -11.73 1.04 5.98
N TYR A 156 -12.30 0.55 4.87
CA TYR A 156 -12.71 1.38 3.75
C TYR A 156 -14.24 1.49 3.71
N ASN A 157 -14.76 2.68 3.82
CA ASN A 157 -16.18 2.97 3.59
C ASN A 157 -16.44 3.13 2.08
N ARG A 158 -17.70 3.02 1.66
CA ARG A 158 -18.10 3.13 0.24
C ARG A 158 -17.64 4.44 -0.43
N ASN A 159 -17.52 5.51 0.34
CA ASN A 159 -17.12 6.84 -0.13
C ASN A 159 -15.59 7.03 -0.24
N HIS A 160 -14.80 6.04 0.16
CA HIS A 160 -13.33 6.12 0.25
C HIS A 160 -12.63 5.31 -0.85
N GLY A 161 -13.26 5.11 -2.00
CA GLY A 161 -12.66 4.36 -3.11
C GLY A 161 -11.30 4.91 -3.55
N GLU A 162 -11.16 6.23 -3.58
CA GLU A 162 -9.90 6.89 -3.96
C GLU A 162 -8.78 6.68 -2.93
N TYR A 163 -9.13 6.65 -1.63
CA TYR A 163 -8.16 6.28 -0.59
C TYR A 163 -7.69 4.83 -0.72
N ARG A 164 -8.55 3.93 -1.16
CA ARG A 164 -8.15 2.54 -1.42
C ARG A 164 -7.04 2.46 -2.47
N LEU A 165 -7.17 3.23 -3.56
CA LEU A 165 -6.12 3.34 -4.57
C LEU A 165 -4.81 3.86 -3.96
N LEU A 166 -4.86 4.99 -3.25
CA LEU A 166 -3.69 5.59 -2.62
C LEU A 166 -3.02 4.64 -1.63
N MET A 167 -3.81 3.96 -0.80
CA MET A 167 -3.29 2.96 0.15
C MET A 167 -2.68 1.76 -0.56
N SER A 168 -3.26 1.30 -1.68
CA SER A 168 -2.66 0.24 -2.50
C SER A 168 -1.29 0.64 -3.04
N VAL A 169 -1.14 1.88 -3.51
CA VAL A 169 0.15 2.42 -3.97
C VAL A 169 1.14 2.56 -2.81
N CYS A 170 0.70 3.10 -1.67
CA CYS A 170 1.53 3.18 -0.47
C CYS A 170 2.00 1.79 -0.01
N ARG A 171 1.10 0.79 -0.03
CA ARG A 171 1.43 -0.59 0.31
C ARG A 171 2.50 -1.16 -0.63
N ILE A 172 2.39 -0.92 -1.93
CA ILE A 172 3.39 -1.34 -2.92
C ILE A 172 4.75 -0.72 -2.58
N ILE A 173 4.80 0.58 -2.30
CA ILE A 173 6.03 1.29 -1.93
C ILE A 173 6.63 0.67 -0.67
N CYS A 174 5.83 0.47 0.37
CA CYS A 174 6.31 -0.05 1.65
C CYS A 174 6.75 -1.52 1.58
N GLU A 175 5.97 -2.38 0.92
CA GLU A 175 6.27 -3.82 0.88
C GLU A 175 7.39 -4.19 -0.10
N ASN A 176 7.60 -3.40 -1.17
CA ASN A 176 8.49 -3.80 -2.26
C ASN A 176 9.73 -2.89 -2.43
N MET A 177 9.70 -1.69 -1.88
CA MET A 177 10.73 -0.68 -2.12
C MET A 177 11.38 -0.17 -0.84
N LEU A 178 10.76 -0.38 0.32
CA LEU A 178 11.25 0.10 1.60
C LEU A 178 12.45 -0.72 2.07
N HIS A 179 13.54 -0.05 2.41
CA HIS A 179 14.75 -0.67 2.92
C HIS A 179 15.32 0.14 4.09
N SER A 180 15.79 -0.58 5.12
CA SER A 180 16.53 0.04 6.22
C SER A 180 18.03 -0.11 5.98
N THR A 181 18.77 0.98 6.07
CA THR A 181 20.24 0.93 6.03
C THR A 181 20.82 0.49 7.38
N GLU A 182 22.09 0.10 7.40
CA GLU A 182 22.80 -0.30 8.63
C GLU A 182 22.81 0.82 9.67
N ASP A 183 22.78 2.08 9.23
CA ASP A 183 22.70 3.27 10.10
C ASP A 183 21.27 3.56 10.61
N GLY A 184 20.29 2.73 10.27
CA GLY A 184 18.88 2.91 10.65
C GLY A 184 18.11 3.94 9.81
N ASP A 185 18.74 4.51 8.78
CA ASP A 185 18.06 5.40 7.83
C ASP A 185 17.14 4.58 6.89
N VAL A 186 16.01 5.14 6.53
CA VAL A 186 15.00 4.48 5.68
C VAL A 186 15.08 5.05 4.28
N ARG A 187 15.27 4.17 3.29
CA ARG A 187 15.39 4.54 1.88
C ARG A 187 14.51 3.67 0.99
N LEU A 188 14.19 4.21 -0.18
CA LEU A 188 13.54 3.45 -1.24
C LEU A 188 14.59 2.88 -2.19
N ILE A 189 14.44 1.59 -2.49
CA ILE A 189 15.21 0.88 -3.52
C ILE A 189 14.29 0.47 -4.66
N SER A 190 14.86 0.15 -5.82
CA SER A 190 14.11 -0.46 -6.91
C SER A 190 13.56 -1.83 -6.50
N PHE A 191 12.53 -2.30 -7.20
CA PHE A 191 11.99 -3.64 -6.96
C PHE A 191 13.08 -4.70 -7.01
N SER A 192 13.11 -5.58 -5.99
CA SER A 192 13.92 -6.78 -6.04
C SER A 192 13.36 -7.77 -7.06
N GLU A 193 14.19 -8.69 -7.57
CA GLU A 193 13.73 -9.75 -8.48
C GLU A 193 12.57 -10.56 -7.87
N GLU A 194 12.67 -10.89 -6.58
CA GLU A 194 11.61 -11.63 -5.87
C GLU A 194 10.28 -10.86 -5.86
N ASN A 195 10.32 -9.56 -5.63
CA ASN A 195 9.12 -8.71 -5.60
C ASN A 195 8.54 -8.52 -7.01
N LEU A 196 9.39 -8.42 -8.04
CA LEU A 196 8.95 -8.39 -9.43
C LEU A 196 8.28 -9.70 -9.84
N ASN A 197 8.81 -10.84 -9.40
CA ASN A 197 8.22 -12.16 -9.66
C ASN A 197 6.83 -12.27 -9.03
N LYS A 198 6.69 -11.91 -7.75
CA LYS A 198 5.39 -11.87 -7.07
C LYS A 198 4.39 -10.93 -7.74
N LEU A 199 4.86 -9.78 -8.21
CA LEU A 199 4.04 -8.83 -8.96
C LEU A 199 3.58 -9.44 -10.29
N TYR A 200 4.48 -10.12 -10.99
CA TYR A 200 4.18 -10.76 -12.27
C TYR A 200 3.16 -11.90 -12.12
N GLU A 201 3.34 -12.78 -11.14
CA GLU A 201 2.39 -13.85 -10.82
C GLU A 201 0.98 -13.28 -10.57
N LYS A 202 0.90 -12.24 -9.72
CA LYS A 202 -0.34 -11.55 -9.43
C LYS A 202 -0.94 -10.87 -10.66
N PHE A 203 -0.10 -10.28 -11.51
CA PHE A 203 -0.53 -9.67 -12.77
C PHE A 203 -1.16 -10.71 -13.69
N ILE A 204 -0.46 -11.83 -13.97
CA ILE A 204 -0.95 -12.85 -14.90
C ILE A 204 -2.25 -13.47 -14.40
N LEU A 205 -2.35 -13.77 -13.09
CA LEU A 205 -3.58 -14.30 -12.51
C LEU A 205 -4.75 -13.34 -12.75
N ASN A 206 -4.60 -12.06 -12.42
CA ASN A 206 -5.67 -11.07 -12.59
C ASN A 206 -5.96 -10.76 -14.07
N TYR A 207 -4.95 -10.80 -14.93
CA TYR A 207 -5.12 -10.71 -16.37
C TYR A 207 -6.00 -11.86 -16.90
N CYS A 208 -5.69 -13.10 -16.49
CA CYS A 208 -6.47 -14.28 -16.86
C CYS A 208 -7.90 -14.22 -16.31
N ILE A 209 -8.10 -13.83 -15.05
CA ILE A 209 -9.43 -13.67 -14.45
C ILE A 209 -10.27 -12.70 -15.29
N LYS A 210 -9.66 -11.63 -15.78
CA LYS A 210 -10.38 -10.61 -16.54
C LYS A 210 -10.67 -11.00 -17.98
N HIS A 211 -9.64 -11.49 -18.68
CA HIS A 211 -9.73 -11.74 -20.13
C HIS A 211 -10.21 -13.15 -20.48
N TYR A 212 -10.01 -14.11 -19.57
CA TYR A 212 -10.33 -15.51 -19.77
C TYR A 212 -11.17 -16.10 -18.63
N PRO A 213 -12.30 -15.47 -18.22
CA PRO A 213 -13.09 -15.95 -17.08
C PRO A 213 -13.66 -17.37 -17.28
N LYS A 214 -13.85 -17.79 -18.53
CA LYS A 214 -14.31 -19.14 -18.87
C LYS A 214 -13.32 -20.24 -18.47
N LEU A 215 -12.04 -19.90 -18.30
CA LEU A 215 -10.99 -20.83 -17.85
C LEU A 215 -10.88 -20.92 -16.33
N LYS A 216 -11.77 -20.25 -15.59
CA LYS A 216 -11.80 -20.22 -14.11
C LYS A 216 -10.40 -20.09 -13.50
N PRO A 217 -9.62 -19.03 -13.85
CA PRO A 217 -8.26 -18.85 -13.35
C PRO A 217 -8.25 -18.76 -11.83
N ALA A 218 -7.36 -19.53 -11.19
CA ALA A 218 -7.17 -19.51 -9.75
C ALA A 218 -5.73 -19.88 -9.40
N SER A 219 -5.25 -19.40 -8.24
CA SER A 219 -4.07 -19.97 -7.58
C SER A 219 -4.57 -20.97 -6.56
N SER A 220 -4.20 -22.23 -6.70
CA SER A 220 -4.74 -23.32 -5.89
C SER A 220 -3.65 -24.11 -5.20
N GLU A 221 -3.94 -24.55 -3.97
CA GLU A 221 -3.08 -25.48 -3.25
C GLU A 221 -3.09 -26.85 -3.94
N ILE A 222 -1.92 -27.37 -4.22
CA ILE A 222 -1.72 -28.71 -4.82
C ILE A 222 -1.51 -29.68 -3.67
N LYS A 223 -2.41 -30.65 -3.55
CA LYS A 223 -2.27 -31.71 -2.55
C LYS A 223 -1.18 -32.71 -2.95
N TRP A 224 -0.34 -33.08 -2.00
CA TRP A 224 0.62 -34.16 -2.20
C TRP A 224 -0.09 -35.47 -2.50
N ALA A 225 0.28 -36.14 -3.59
CA ALA A 225 -0.28 -37.43 -3.98
C ALA A 225 0.46 -38.61 -3.27
N ILE A 226 0.58 -38.51 -1.93
CA ILE A 226 1.20 -39.53 -1.11
C ILE A 226 0.25 -40.00 -0.02
N SER A 227 0.32 -41.30 0.30
CA SER A 227 -0.42 -41.88 1.43
C SER A 227 0.43 -41.74 2.71
N GLY A 228 -0.05 -40.98 3.69
CA GLY A 228 0.62 -40.78 4.98
C GLY A 228 0.40 -39.40 5.57
N ALA A 229 1.05 -39.11 6.71
CA ALA A 229 0.98 -37.82 7.37
C ALA A 229 1.74 -36.75 6.57
N THR A 230 1.04 -35.81 5.97
CA THR A 230 1.61 -34.74 5.14
C THR A 230 1.94 -33.45 5.95
N GLY A 231 1.74 -33.48 7.28
CA GLY A 231 1.86 -32.26 8.11
C GLY A 231 3.27 -31.62 8.19
N MET A 232 4.32 -32.37 7.82
CA MET A 232 5.69 -31.85 7.75
C MET A 232 6.11 -31.41 6.34
N LEU A 233 5.27 -31.61 5.34
CA LEU A 233 5.59 -31.24 3.97
C LEU A 233 5.23 -29.77 3.72
N PRO A 234 6.05 -29.05 2.94
CA PRO A 234 5.73 -27.68 2.56
C PRO A 234 4.45 -27.66 1.74
N LYS A 235 3.66 -26.60 1.90
CA LYS A 235 2.48 -26.38 1.06
C LYS A 235 2.94 -26.14 -0.37
N MET A 236 2.43 -26.92 -1.31
CA MET A 236 2.59 -26.65 -2.74
C MET A 236 1.43 -25.78 -3.20
N GLN A 237 1.74 -24.69 -3.87
CA GLN A 237 0.75 -23.79 -4.47
C GLN A 237 1.12 -23.58 -5.94
N SER A 238 0.12 -23.66 -6.83
CA SER A 238 0.32 -23.29 -8.22
C SER A 238 0.26 -21.78 -8.35
N ASP A 239 1.09 -21.21 -9.22
CA ASP A 239 1.03 -19.78 -9.54
C ASP A 239 -0.29 -19.48 -10.25
N ILE A 240 -0.63 -20.28 -11.25
CA ILE A 240 -1.89 -20.17 -11.98
C ILE A 240 -2.38 -21.58 -12.35
N MET A 241 -3.66 -21.80 -12.12
CA MET A 241 -4.41 -22.95 -12.61
C MET A 241 -5.52 -22.47 -13.54
N LEU A 242 -5.53 -22.97 -14.77
CA LEU A 242 -6.58 -22.72 -15.74
C LEU A 242 -7.39 -23.99 -15.91
N THR A 243 -8.69 -23.95 -15.65
CA THR A 243 -9.56 -25.13 -15.71
C THR A 243 -10.59 -24.93 -16.81
N ARG A 244 -10.59 -25.81 -17.81
CA ARG A 244 -11.64 -25.95 -18.82
C ARG A 244 -12.41 -27.24 -18.57
N GLU A 245 -13.68 -27.32 -18.92
CA GLU A 245 -14.56 -28.47 -18.63
C GLU A 245 -14.02 -29.85 -19.03
N LEU A 246 -12.97 -29.91 -19.87
CA LEU A 246 -12.34 -31.15 -20.35
C LEU A 246 -10.82 -31.26 -20.13
N ALA A 247 -10.16 -30.24 -19.63
CA ALA A 247 -8.72 -30.27 -19.39
C ALA A 247 -8.29 -29.28 -18.30
N MET A 248 -7.34 -29.69 -17.47
CA MET A 248 -6.70 -28.84 -16.47
C MET A 248 -5.28 -28.54 -16.93
N PHE A 249 -4.94 -27.24 -17.03
CA PHE A 249 -3.58 -26.77 -17.26
C PHE A 249 -3.05 -26.13 -15.99
N VAL A 250 -1.93 -26.65 -15.49
CA VAL A 250 -1.19 -26.06 -14.36
C VAL A 250 0.11 -25.52 -14.91
N GLN A 251 0.36 -24.25 -14.66
CA GLN A 251 1.60 -23.60 -15.08
C GLN A 251 2.30 -23.01 -13.87
N PHE A 252 3.60 -23.33 -13.75
CA PHE A 252 4.53 -22.66 -12.84
C PHE A 252 5.27 -21.62 -13.65
N LEU A 253 5.19 -20.36 -13.21
CA LEU A 253 5.82 -19.25 -13.91
C LEU A 253 7.21 -19.01 -13.32
N ASN A 254 8.22 -19.17 -14.15
CA ASN A 254 9.58 -18.81 -13.80
C ASN A 254 9.89 -17.44 -14.44
N ALA A 255 10.29 -16.47 -13.65
CA ALA A 255 10.53 -15.09 -14.10
C ALA A 255 11.60 -14.92 -15.18
N SER A 256 12.37 -15.96 -15.45
CA SER A 256 13.36 -15.98 -16.55
C SER A 256 12.73 -15.87 -17.95
N LEU A 257 11.40 -15.96 -18.06
CA LEU A 257 10.64 -15.89 -19.34
C LEU A 257 10.09 -14.50 -19.68
N LEU A 258 10.45 -13.46 -18.93
CA LEU A 258 9.96 -12.07 -19.13
C LEU A 258 10.54 -11.36 -20.37
N ILE A 259 11.24 -12.05 -21.28
CA ILE A 259 11.92 -11.43 -22.40
C ILE A 259 11.09 -11.37 -23.69
N PHE A 260 9.90 -11.94 -23.74
CA PHE A 260 9.06 -11.91 -24.94
C PHE A 260 7.61 -11.51 -24.64
N VAL A 261 7.34 -10.24 -24.72
CA VAL A 261 6.17 -9.63 -25.41
C VAL A 261 6.49 -8.16 -25.70
#